data_c2161839c305437d5357a01a1cc12eb5
#
_entry.id   c2161839c305437d5357a01a1cc12eb5
#
_cell.length_a   1.000
_cell.length_b   1.000
_cell.length_c   1.000
_cell.angle_alpha   90.00
_cell.angle_beta   90.00
_cell.angle_gamma   90.00
#
_symmetry.space_group_name_H-M   'P 1'
#
loop_
_entity.id
_entity.type
_entity.pdbx_description
1 polymer ?
#
loop_
_entity_poly.entity_id
_entity_poly.type
_entity_poly.pdbx_seq_one_letter_code
_entity_poly.pdbx_strand_id
1 'polypeptide(L)'
;MLCRRALATARTTITTTTRASSSSPNDDLGDNKGASALAAMPPARVLSVQSHVVHGYVGNKAAVFPLQLLGFDVDPVNTVHFSNHTGYPVVKGKVMDGESLEGLVDGMAENGLLDHTHLLTGYIGSESVLDAVVSVLSRLREGASPAPKTMYVCDPVLGDHGRIYTKPELVDIYVDRVLPLADIVTPNQFELELLTRQKVETDEEIARAISILHSRGPATVVVTSVDREGADEVEVVASTTREQSAGSAAHFKIKIPKLGSHFTGSGDLTAALLLAWCHAFPASLQEAVSRTMSTVYEVLRDTAQNGAPNPKAFMETPELRLIQNQDAIRAPSARFEVLPLPPLPPPPPLPAQSD
;
A
#
# COMPACT_ATOMS: atom_id res chain seq x y z
N MET A 1 16.47 -10.20 -42.13
CA MET A 1 17.66 -10.53 -42.93
C MET A 1 18.90 -10.06 -42.15
N LEU A 2 19.69 -11.05 -41.70
CA LEU A 2 21.10 -10.99 -41.31
C LEU A 2 21.60 -9.95 -40.29
N CYS A 3 21.93 -10.39 -39.06
CA CYS A 3 23.32 -10.32 -38.60
C CYS A 3 23.61 -11.33 -37.47
N ARG A 4 24.15 -12.51 -37.87
CA ARG A 4 24.91 -13.38 -36.95
C ARG A 4 26.38 -12.96 -37.04
N ARG A 5 27.01 -12.65 -35.92
CA ARG A 5 28.46 -12.73 -35.76
C ARG A 5 28.85 -13.27 -34.40
N ALA A 6 29.71 -14.26 -34.45
CA ALA A 6 30.24 -15.04 -33.36
C ALA A 6 31.03 -14.23 -32.33
N LEU A 7 30.90 -14.58 -31.05
CA LEU A 7 31.80 -14.16 -29.98
C LEU A 7 32.65 -15.37 -29.56
N ALA A 8 33.95 -15.19 -29.72
CA ALA A 8 34.97 -16.12 -29.26
C ALA A 8 35.17 -15.99 -27.75
N THR A 9 35.35 -17.13 -27.13
CA THR A 9 35.62 -17.39 -25.70
C THR A 9 36.96 -16.79 -25.25
N ALA A 10 36.94 -15.98 -24.22
CA ALA A 10 38.10 -15.74 -23.35
C ALA A 10 37.71 -16.17 -21.93
N ARG A 11 38.26 -17.28 -21.46
CA ARG A 11 38.19 -17.70 -20.04
C ARG A 11 39.23 -16.93 -19.26
N THR A 12 38.80 -16.03 -18.39
CA THR A 12 39.66 -15.43 -17.35
C THR A 12 39.31 -16.09 -16.02
N THR A 13 40.30 -16.82 -15.48
CA THR A 13 40.23 -17.45 -14.16
C THR A 13 40.40 -16.38 -13.10
N ILE A 14 39.33 -16.04 -12.37
CA ILE A 14 39.38 -15.16 -11.21
C ILE A 14 39.55 -16.03 -9.97
N THR A 15 40.70 -15.93 -9.34
CA THR A 15 41.00 -16.54 -8.04
C THR A 15 40.36 -15.68 -6.95
N THR A 16 39.28 -16.16 -6.33
CA THR A 16 38.61 -15.48 -5.22
C THR A 16 39.31 -15.84 -3.91
N THR A 17 40.00 -14.86 -3.33
CA THR A 17 40.55 -14.97 -1.97
C THR A 17 39.42 -14.64 -0.98
N THR A 18 38.87 -15.61 -0.32
CA THR A 18 37.91 -15.44 0.77
C THR A 18 38.59 -14.92 2.01
N ARG A 19 38.31 -13.66 2.35
CA ARG A 19 38.67 -13.09 3.66
C ARG A 19 37.51 -13.36 4.61
N ALA A 20 37.71 -14.26 5.55
CA ALA A 20 36.78 -14.54 6.62
C ALA A 20 36.74 -13.36 7.59
N SER A 21 35.62 -12.64 7.63
CA SER A 21 35.29 -11.71 8.70
C SER A 21 34.40 -12.43 9.71
N SER A 22 34.91 -12.50 10.94
CA SER A 22 34.19 -13.07 12.09
C SER A 22 33.05 -12.14 12.50
N SER A 23 31.81 -12.46 12.14
CA SER A 23 30.60 -11.86 12.67
C SER A 23 30.09 -12.68 13.85
N SER A 24 29.65 -12.01 14.92
CA SER A 24 29.06 -12.62 16.12
C SER A 24 27.67 -13.24 15.80
N PRO A 25 27.29 -14.37 16.46
CA PRO A 25 26.17 -15.21 16.05
C PRO A 25 24.75 -14.74 16.44
N ASN A 26 24.54 -13.55 16.96
CA ASN A 26 23.26 -13.22 17.63
C ASN A 26 22.37 -12.10 16.99
N ASP A 27 22.82 -11.44 15.94
CA ASP A 27 22.04 -10.32 15.34
C ASP A 27 21.28 -10.66 14.04
N ASP A 28 21.44 -11.89 13.51
CA ASP A 28 21.01 -12.24 12.14
C ASP A 28 19.64 -12.96 12.06
N LEU A 29 18.94 -13.20 13.17
CA LEU A 29 17.71 -14.01 13.17
C LEU A 29 16.43 -13.23 12.78
N GLY A 30 16.45 -11.91 12.80
CA GLY A 30 15.30 -11.07 12.44
C GLY A 30 15.11 -10.91 10.93
N ASP A 31 16.18 -10.66 10.21
CA ASP A 31 16.15 -10.31 8.77
C ASP A 31 15.92 -11.53 7.86
N ASN A 32 16.32 -12.70 8.29
CA ASN A 32 16.22 -13.93 7.50
C ASN A 32 14.78 -14.43 7.34
N LYS A 33 13.87 -14.13 8.27
CA LYS A 33 12.45 -14.55 8.18
C LYS A 33 11.69 -13.86 7.05
N GLY A 34 11.89 -12.54 6.87
CA GLY A 34 11.22 -11.79 5.82
C GLY A 34 11.67 -12.20 4.42
N ALA A 35 12.98 -12.24 4.18
CA ALA A 35 13.55 -12.68 2.92
C ALA A 35 13.20 -14.15 2.61
N SER A 36 13.22 -15.04 3.63
CA SER A 36 12.82 -16.43 3.47
C SER A 36 11.32 -16.58 3.19
N ALA A 37 10.45 -15.78 3.82
CA ALA A 37 9.02 -15.79 3.55
C ALA A 37 8.74 -15.35 2.12
N LEU A 38 9.32 -14.22 1.67
CA LEU A 38 9.17 -13.73 0.29
C LEU A 38 9.69 -14.74 -0.75
N ALA A 39 10.85 -15.36 -0.50
CA ALA A 39 11.43 -16.35 -1.41
C ALA A 39 10.64 -17.67 -1.50
N ALA A 40 9.87 -18.00 -0.48
CA ALA A 40 9.03 -19.20 -0.42
C ALA A 40 7.64 -19.01 -1.05
N MET A 41 7.30 -17.77 -1.46
CA MET A 41 5.98 -17.47 -1.99
C MET A 41 5.81 -17.93 -3.44
N PRO A 42 4.58 -18.34 -3.83
CA PRO A 42 4.28 -18.53 -5.24
C PRO A 42 4.46 -17.20 -6.00
N PRO A 43 4.77 -17.25 -7.31
CA PRO A 43 4.82 -16.04 -8.12
C PRO A 43 3.55 -15.23 -7.97
N ALA A 44 3.70 -13.94 -7.65
CA ALA A 44 2.60 -13.03 -7.44
C ALA A 44 2.68 -11.87 -8.42
N ARG A 45 1.55 -11.59 -9.08
CA ARG A 45 1.40 -10.51 -10.03
C ARG A 45 0.36 -9.49 -9.51
N VAL A 46 0.73 -8.22 -9.54
CA VAL A 46 -0.11 -7.11 -9.06
C VAL A 46 -0.56 -6.26 -10.23
N LEU A 47 -1.86 -6.11 -10.42
CA LEU A 47 -2.41 -5.01 -11.21
C LEU A 47 -2.49 -3.77 -10.31
N SER A 48 -1.70 -2.74 -10.58
CA SER A 48 -1.61 -1.54 -9.77
C SER A 48 -2.27 -0.36 -10.47
N VAL A 49 -3.48 0.01 -10.04
CA VAL A 49 -4.31 1.07 -10.65
C VAL A 49 -4.24 2.32 -9.77
N GLN A 50 -3.31 3.21 -10.07
CA GLN A 50 -2.99 4.38 -9.24
C GLN A 50 -2.56 5.59 -10.07
N SER A 51 -2.42 6.75 -9.43
CA SER A 51 -1.83 7.93 -10.04
C SER A 51 -0.37 7.70 -10.45
N HIS A 52 0.14 8.55 -11.35
CA HIS A 52 1.54 8.55 -11.76
C HIS A 52 2.04 9.97 -12.01
N VAL A 53 3.28 10.21 -11.64
CA VAL A 53 3.98 11.48 -11.87
C VAL A 53 5.33 11.26 -12.55
N VAL A 54 5.74 12.22 -13.41
CA VAL A 54 7.06 12.19 -14.04
C VAL A 54 8.14 12.46 -12.99
N HIS A 55 7.98 13.52 -12.20
CA HIS A 55 8.89 13.86 -11.10
C HIS A 55 8.25 13.57 -9.75
N GLY A 56 9.03 13.02 -8.82
CA GLY A 56 8.58 12.67 -7.47
C GLY A 56 8.12 11.21 -7.33
N TYR A 57 7.63 10.88 -6.14
CA TYR A 57 7.25 9.52 -5.74
C TYR A 57 5.86 9.52 -5.10
N VAL A 58 4.83 9.39 -5.93
CA VAL A 58 3.43 9.16 -5.53
C VAL A 58 2.80 8.11 -6.45
N GLY A 59 1.72 7.51 -6.01
CA GLY A 59 0.98 6.50 -6.76
C GLY A 59 1.88 5.35 -7.22
N ASN A 60 1.78 4.98 -8.50
CA ASN A 60 2.58 3.90 -9.07
C ASN A 60 4.09 4.10 -8.92
N LYS A 61 4.60 5.34 -8.91
CA LYS A 61 6.04 5.56 -8.68
C LYS A 61 6.49 5.28 -7.25
N ALA A 62 5.59 5.37 -6.28
CA ALA A 62 5.87 5.00 -4.90
C ALA A 62 5.62 3.52 -4.64
N ALA A 63 4.68 2.89 -5.37
CA ALA A 63 4.26 1.51 -5.14
C ALA A 63 5.06 0.47 -5.96
N VAL A 64 5.28 0.71 -7.24
CA VAL A 64 5.85 -0.29 -8.18
C VAL A 64 7.25 -0.70 -7.78
N PHE A 65 8.13 0.25 -7.51
CA PHE A 65 9.51 -0.05 -7.17
C PHE A 65 9.66 -0.91 -5.91
N PRO A 66 9.01 -0.59 -4.76
CA PRO A 66 9.05 -1.45 -3.58
C PRO A 66 8.49 -2.85 -3.82
N LEU A 67 7.37 -2.97 -4.55
CA LEU A 67 6.77 -4.27 -4.87
C LEU A 67 7.71 -5.12 -5.71
N GLN A 68 8.32 -4.56 -6.77
CA GLN A 68 9.29 -5.27 -7.61
C GLN A 68 10.54 -5.66 -6.82
N LEU A 69 10.99 -4.80 -5.89
CA LEU A 69 12.12 -5.07 -5.02
C LEU A 69 11.86 -6.24 -4.06
N LEU A 70 10.59 -6.45 -3.71
CA LEU A 70 10.10 -7.56 -2.89
C LEU A 70 9.71 -8.82 -3.71
N GLY A 71 9.94 -8.81 -5.04
CA GLY A 71 9.79 -9.97 -5.89
C GLY A 71 8.42 -10.12 -6.57
N PHE A 72 7.60 -9.08 -6.59
CA PHE A 72 6.32 -9.09 -7.31
C PHE A 72 6.49 -8.64 -8.76
N ASP A 73 5.81 -9.32 -9.68
CA ASP A 73 5.52 -8.77 -11.01
C ASP A 73 4.43 -7.69 -10.86
N VAL A 74 4.65 -6.50 -11.44
CA VAL A 74 3.71 -5.40 -11.31
C VAL A 74 3.37 -4.83 -12.67
N ASP A 75 2.09 -4.83 -13.00
CA ASP A 75 1.53 -4.20 -14.19
C ASP A 75 0.82 -2.89 -13.79
N PRO A 76 1.46 -1.72 -13.99
CA PRO A 76 0.90 -0.46 -13.55
C PRO A 76 -0.06 0.15 -14.59
N VAL A 77 -1.26 0.52 -14.17
CA VAL A 77 -2.19 1.38 -14.91
C VAL A 77 -2.20 2.76 -14.24
N ASN A 78 -1.92 3.79 -15.03
CA ASN A 78 -1.79 5.16 -14.53
C ASN A 78 -3.11 5.91 -14.70
N THR A 79 -3.89 6.06 -13.61
CA THR A 79 -5.17 6.79 -13.59
C THR A 79 -5.00 8.28 -13.90
N VAL A 80 -3.84 8.82 -13.58
CA VAL A 80 -3.37 10.15 -14.03
C VAL A 80 -1.91 10.05 -14.44
N HIS A 81 -1.51 10.89 -15.40
CA HIS A 81 -0.12 11.07 -15.78
C HIS A 81 0.22 12.54 -15.69
N PHE A 82 0.77 12.95 -14.55
CA PHE A 82 1.09 14.35 -14.27
C PHE A 82 2.60 14.62 -14.29
N SER A 83 2.98 15.88 -14.50
CA SER A 83 4.37 16.31 -14.42
C SER A 83 4.99 16.09 -13.04
N ASN A 84 4.21 16.27 -11.98
CA ASN A 84 4.55 16.19 -10.56
C ASN A 84 3.25 16.08 -9.74
N HIS A 85 3.34 15.82 -8.45
CA HIS A 85 2.16 15.76 -7.59
C HIS A 85 1.52 17.14 -7.35
N THR A 86 0.29 17.16 -6.84
CA THR A 86 -0.52 18.38 -6.66
C THR A 86 -0.06 19.30 -5.53
N GLY A 87 0.95 18.94 -4.78
CA GLY A 87 1.63 19.80 -3.81
C GLY A 87 2.53 20.89 -4.44
N TYR A 88 2.69 20.90 -5.75
CA TYR A 88 3.39 21.94 -6.50
C TYR A 88 2.41 22.97 -7.05
N PRO A 89 2.82 24.24 -7.25
CA PRO A 89 1.94 25.29 -7.74
C PRO A 89 1.48 25.09 -9.19
N VAL A 90 2.22 24.32 -9.98
CA VAL A 90 1.90 24.03 -11.38
C VAL A 90 1.94 22.53 -11.61
N VAL A 91 0.83 21.98 -12.08
CA VAL A 91 0.68 20.57 -12.46
C VAL A 91 0.13 20.51 -13.87
N LYS A 92 0.74 19.70 -14.73
CA LYS A 92 0.28 19.46 -16.11
C LYS A 92 0.23 17.96 -16.37
N GLY A 93 -0.71 17.55 -17.21
CA GLY A 93 -0.82 16.15 -17.63
C GLY A 93 -2.24 15.77 -18.03
N LYS A 94 -2.53 14.48 -17.97
CA LYS A 94 -3.81 13.89 -18.37
C LYS A 94 -4.39 13.05 -17.26
N VAL A 95 -5.71 12.99 -17.20
CA VAL A 95 -6.49 12.08 -16.34
C VAL A 95 -7.11 11.02 -17.26
N MET A 96 -7.06 9.78 -16.83
CA MET A 96 -7.71 8.64 -17.48
C MET A 96 -9.20 8.62 -17.12
N ASP A 97 -10.03 8.19 -18.03
CA ASP A 97 -11.45 7.85 -17.80
C ASP A 97 -11.67 6.34 -17.68
N GLY A 98 -12.88 5.94 -17.29
CA GLY A 98 -13.22 4.52 -17.11
C GLY A 98 -13.15 3.73 -18.41
N GLU A 99 -13.59 4.29 -19.55
CA GLU A 99 -13.52 3.65 -20.87
C GLU A 99 -12.08 3.31 -21.25
N SER A 100 -11.15 4.22 -20.99
CA SER A 100 -9.72 3.99 -21.25
C SER A 100 -9.17 2.88 -20.37
N LEU A 101 -9.56 2.78 -19.10
CA LEU A 101 -9.15 1.69 -18.20
C LEU A 101 -9.71 0.35 -18.70
N GLU A 102 -11.00 0.29 -19.00
CA GLU A 102 -11.64 -0.92 -19.52
C GLU A 102 -10.99 -1.37 -20.83
N GLY A 103 -10.72 -0.46 -21.76
CA GLY A 103 -10.04 -0.77 -23.03
C GLY A 103 -8.65 -1.36 -22.86
N LEU A 104 -7.86 -0.92 -21.85
CA LEU A 104 -6.59 -1.54 -21.53
C LEU A 104 -6.77 -2.97 -21.03
N VAL A 105 -7.74 -3.18 -20.13
CA VAL A 105 -8.03 -4.49 -19.56
C VAL A 105 -8.63 -5.45 -20.60
N ASP A 106 -9.45 -4.94 -21.53
CA ASP A 106 -9.95 -5.72 -22.66
C ASP A 106 -8.80 -6.27 -23.53
N GLY A 107 -7.85 -5.41 -23.90
CA GLY A 107 -6.67 -5.84 -24.64
C GLY A 107 -5.83 -6.88 -23.90
N MET A 108 -5.70 -6.76 -22.56
CA MET A 108 -5.05 -7.78 -21.74
C MET A 108 -5.84 -9.09 -21.73
N ALA A 109 -7.18 -9.02 -21.59
CA ALA A 109 -8.04 -10.20 -21.57
C ALA A 109 -7.98 -10.97 -22.90
N GLU A 110 -8.08 -10.28 -24.03
CA GLU A 110 -7.99 -10.88 -25.36
C GLU A 110 -6.67 -11.61 -25.60
N ASN A 111 -5.60 -11.19 -24.94
CA ASN A 111 -4.29 -11.84 -24.98
C ASN A 111 -4.06 -12.88 -23.87
N GLY A 112 -5.05 -13.13 -23.00
CA GLY A 112 -4.93 -14.09 -21.90
C GLY A 112 -3.98 -13.63 -20.79
N LEU A 113 -3.86 -12.32 -20.54
CA LEU A 113 -2.93 -11.71 -19.59
C LEU A 113 -3.56 -11.29 -18.25
N LEU A 114 -4.81 -11.71 -17.97
CA LEU A 114 -5.51 -11.40 -16.70
C LEU A 114 -5.28 -12.51 -15.66
N ASP A 115 -4.04 -12.76 -15.30
CA ASP A 115 -3.63 -13.76 -14.30
C ASP A 115 -3.14 -13.14 -12.99
N HIS A 116 -3.57 -11.91 -12.69
CA HIS A 116 -3.16 -11.17 -11.51
C HIS A 116 -3.71 -11.78 -10.22
N THR A 117 -2.81 -12.02 -9.28
CA THR A 117 -3.14 -12.51 -7.93
C THR A 117 -3.57 -11.40 -6.99
N HIS A 118 -3.22 -10.14 -7.31
CA HIS A 118 -3.52 -8.96 -6.51
C HIS A 118 -4.00 -7.81 -7.39
N LEU A 119 -4.93 -7.01 -6.83
CA LEU A 119 -5.28 -5.68 -7.30
C LEU A 119 -4.90 -4.68 -6.21
N LEU A 120 -4.19 -3.63 -6.57
CA LEU A 120 -3.88 -2.50 -5.70
C LEU A 120 -4.46 -1.23 -6.31
N THR A 121 -5.28 -0.51 -5.56
CA THR A 121 -5.76 0.83 -5.98
C THR A 121 -5.32 1.89 -5.00
N GLY A 122 -5.02 3.08 -5.51
CA GLY A 122 -4.75 4.29 -4.75
C GLY A 122 -5.65 5.43 -5.21
N TYR A 123 -5.08 6.61 -5.47
CA TYR A 123 -5.85 7.77 -5.89
C TYR A 123 -6.64 7.54 -7.19
N ILE A 124 -7.96 7.71 -7.10
CA ILE A 124 -8.90 7.68 -8.20
C ILE A 124 -9.80 8.92 -8.12
N GLY A 125 -9.70 9.78 -9.13
CA GLY A 125 -10.36 11.09 -9.14
C GLY A 125 -11.73 11.13 -9.80
N SER A 126 -12.26 10.00 -10.32
CA SER A 126 -13.54 9.98 -11.05
C SER A 126 -14.36 8.72 -10.76
N GLU A 127 -15.68 8.89 -10.79
CA GLU A 127 -16.65 7.80 -10.66
C GLU A 127 -16.46 6.73 -11.74
N SER A 128 -16.32 7.15 -13.02
CA SER A 128 -16.18 6.20 -14.13
C SER A 128 -14.96 5.28 -13.99
N VAL A 129 -13.87 5.75 -13.39
CA VAL A 129 -12.68 4.91 -13.12
C VAL A 129 -12.95 3.98 -11.94
N LEU A 130 -13.67 4.41 -10.89
CA LEU A 130 -14.09 3.50 -9.81
C LEU A 130 -15.00 2.38 -10.31
N ASP A 131 -15.94 2.70 -11.22
CA ASP A 131 -16.80 1.72 -11.86
C ASP A 131 -16.01 0.71 -12.69
N ALA A 132 -15.06 1.20 -13.47
CA ALA A 132 -14.15 0.35 -14.22
C ALA A 132 -13.30 -0.55 -13.29
N VAL A 133 -12.82 -0.05 -12.15
CA VAL A 133 -12.09 -0.86 -11.15
C VAL A 133 -12.98 -2.01 -10.62
N VAL A 134 -14.25 -1.76 -10.32
CA VAL A 134 -15.20 -2.80 -9.89
C VAL A 134 -15.38 -3.86 -10.97
N SER A 135 -15.55 -3.44 -12.23
CA SER A 135 -15.64 -4.33 -13.41
C SER A 135 -14.36 -5.17 -13.58
N VAL A 136 -13.21 -4.51 -13.52
CA VAL A 136 -11.87 -5.16 -13.63
C VAL A 136 -11.69 -6.22 -12.54
N LEU A 137 -12.01 -5.92 -11.30
CA LEU A 137 -11.89 -6.87 -10.19
C LEU A 137 -12.78 -8.10 -10.39
N SER A 138 -14.00 -7.91 -10.87
CA SER A 138 -14.91 -9.02 -11.19
C SER A 138 -14.29 -9.95 -12.23
N ARG A 139 -13.74 -9.39 -13.29
CA ARG A 139 -13.05 -10.16 -14.36
C ARG A 139 -11.82 -10.91 -13.87
N LEU A 140 -10.99 -10.28 -13.01
CA LEU A 140 -9.84 -10.93 -12.40
C LEU A 140 -10.25 -12.12 -11.52
N ARG A 141 -11.38 -11.98 -10.80
CA ARG A 141 -11.90 -13.04 -9.92
C ARG A 141 -12.57 -14.18 -10.67
N GLU A 142 -13.22 -13.90 -11.80
CA GLU A 142 -13.81 -14.92 -12.68
C GLU A 142 -12.74 -15.76 -13.39
N GLY A 143 -11.64 -15.13 -13.83
CA GLY A 143 -10.51 -15.81 -14.45
C GLY A 143 -9.69 -16.69 -13.51
N ALA A 144 -9.80 -16.50 -12.20
CA ALA A 144 -8.98 -17.14 -11.18
C ALA A 144 -9.38 -18.58 -10.81
N SER A 145 -10.43 -19.17 -11.38
CA SER A 145 -10.85 -20.55 -11.06
C SER A 145 -10.01 -21.60 -11.83
N PRO A 146 -9.39 -22.58 -11.15
CA PRO A 146 -9.42 -22.97 -9.73
C PRO A 146 -8.38 -22.27 -8.82
N ALA A 147 -7.76 -21.21 -9.25
CA ALA A 147 -6.75 -20.47 -8.49
C ALA A 147 -7.36 -19.72 -7.29
N PRO A 148 -6.54 -19.28 -6.30
CA PRO A 148 -7.03 -18.44 -5.21
C PRO A 148 -7.60 -17.13 -5.75
N LYS A 149 -8.68 -16.66 -5.12
CA LYS A 149 -9.34 -15.38 -5.46
C LYS A 149 -8.34 -14.22 -5.41
N THR A 150 -8.35 -13.36 -6.43
CA THR A 150 -7.53 -12.14 -6.47
C THR A 150 -7.77 -11.29 -5.21
N MET A 151 -6.69 -11.02 -4.45
CA MET A 151 -6.73 -10.17 -3.27
C MET A 151 -6.80 -8.70 -3.69
N TYR A 152 -7.76 -7.97 -3.17
CA TYR A 152 -7.90 -6.54 -3.43
C TYR A 152 -7.48 -5.70 -2.23
N VAL A 153 -6.42 -4.91 -2.40
CA VAL A 153 -5.97 -3.88 -1.45
C VAL A 153 -6.42 -2.52 -1.96
N CYS A 154 -7.29 -1.88 -1.20
CA CYS A 154 -7.86 -0.58 -1.52
C CYS A 154 -7.27 0.49 -0.60
N ASP A 155 -6.50 1.41 -1.16
CA ASP A 155 -6.15 2.68 -0.51
C ASP A 155 -7.19 3.74 -0.93
N PRO A 156 -8.12 4.12 -0.03
CA PRO A 156 -9.24 4.98 -0.37
C PRO A 156 -8.83 6.45 -0.31
N VAL A 157 -7.91 6.88 -1.17
CA VAL A 157 -7.34 8.23 -1.16
C VAL A 157 -8.43 9.28 -1.41
N LEU A 158 -9.07 9.73 -0.34
CA LEU A 158 -10.15 10.73 -0.34
C LEU A 158 -9.69 12.10 0.14
N GLY A 159 -8.75 12.14 1.10
CA GLY A 159 -8.28 13.36 1.69
C GLY A 159 -7.41 13.15 2.93
N ASP A 160 -6.96 14.25 3.53
CA ASP A 160 -6.17 14.24 4.77
C ASP A 160 -6.32 15.57 5.51
N HIS A 161 -6.08 15.56 6.85
CA HIS A 161 -6.13 16.76 7.70
C HIS A 161 -7.37 17.65 7.50
N GLY A 162 -8.56 17.04 7.37
CA GLY A 162 -9.82 17.75 7.20
C GLY A 162 -10.06 18.29 5.77
N ARG A 163 -9.19 18.02 4.82
CA ARG A 163 -9.31 18.47 3.44
C ARG A 163 -9.57 17.29 2.49
N ILE A 164 -10.69 17.32 1.78
CA ILE A 164 -11.00 16.35 0.72
C ILE A 164 -10.20 16.70 -0.54
N TYR A 165 -9.53 15.71 -1.14
CA TYR A 165 -8.76 15.82 -2.39
C TYR A 165 -9.59 15.47 -3.63
N THR A 166 -10.63 14.68 -3.44
CA THR A 166 -11.51 14.16 -4.48
C THR A 166 -12.87 14.87 -4.47
N LYS A 167 -13.78 14.46 -5.34
CA LYS A 167 -15.16 14.90 -5.27
C LYS A 167 -15.86 14.24 -4.09
N PRO A 168 -16.66 14.98 -3.28
CA PRO A 168 -17.34 14.41 -2.11
C PRO A 168 -18.23 13.19 -2.42
N GLU A 169 -18.81 13.14 -3.62
CA GLU A 169 -19.69 12.05 -4.07
C GLU A 169 -18.97 10.71 -4.17
N LEU A 170 -17.64 10.71 -4.32
CA LEU A 170 -16.86 9.49 -4.38
C LEU A 170 -16.84 8.74 -3.04
N VAL A 171 -17.08 9.42 -1.91
CA VAL A 171 -17.17 8.77 -0.59
C VAL A 171 -18.27 7.71 -0.58
N ASP A 172 -19.46 8.05 -1.09
CA ASP A 172 -20.59 7.12 -1.14
C ASP A 172 -20.31 5.94 -2.09
N ILE A 173 -19.66 6.20 -3.21
CA ILE A 173 -19.24 5.14 -4.15
C ILE A 173 -18.24 4.19 -3.50
N TYR A 174 -17.26 4.71 -2.76
CA TYR A 174 -16.34 3.85 -1.99
C TYR A 174 -17.10 3.00 -0.99
N VAL A 175 -18.01 3.60 -0.22
CA VAL A 175 -18.79 2.92 0.82
C VAL A 175 -19.69 1.82 0.25
N ASP A 176 -20.41 2.10 -0.83
CA ASP A 176 -21.48 1.25 -1.33
C ASP A 176 -21.01 0.22 -2.36
N ARG A 177 -19.92 0.51 -3.09
CA ARG A 177 -19.52 -0.27 -4.27
C ARG A 177 -18.10 -0.83 -4.17
N VAL A 178 -17.16 -0.13 -3.55
CA VAL A 178 -15.75 -0.54 -3.49
C VAL A 178 -15.44 -1.32 -2.23
N LEU A 179 -15.79 -0.81 -1.05
CA LEU A 179 -15.52 -1.47 0.23
C LEU A 179 -16.07 -2.91 0.31
N PRO A 180 -17.31 -3.22 -0.18
CA PRO A 180 -17.80 -4.60 -0.17
C PRO A 180 -16.94 -5.60 -0.92
N LEU A 181 -16.07 -5.12 -1.81
CA LEU A 181 -15.22 -5.95 -2.64
C LEU A 181 -13.76 -6.00 -2.14
N ALA A 182 -13.36 -5.05 -1.28
CA ALA A 182 -12.00 -4.96 -0.77
C ALA A 182 -11.71 -6.06 0.26
N ASP A 183 -10.53 -6.67 0.18
CA ASP A 183 -10.03 -7.61 1.20
C ASP A 183 -9.28 -6.87 2.29
N ILE A 184 -8.53 -5.81 1.92
CA ILE A 184 -7.77 -4.93 2.80
C ILE A 184 -8.08 -3.49 2.44
N VAL A 185 -8.31 -2.64 3.44
CA VAL A 185 -8.48 -1.19 3.25
C VAL A 185 -7.50 -0.43 4.16
N THR A 186 -6.92 0.67 3.64
CA THR A 186 -5.83 1.41 4.30
C THR A 186 -6.14 2.90 4.53
N PRO A 187 -7.28 3.27 5.15
CA PRO A 187 -7.63 4.66 5.36
C PRO A 187 -6.67 5.35 6.35
N ASN A 188 -6.44 6.66 6.19
CA ASN A 188 -5.99 7.50 7.28
C ASN A 188 -7.17 7.83 8.24
N GLN A 189 -6.91 8.56 9.34
CA GLN A 189 -7.96 8.93 10.31
C GLN A 189 -9.11 9.69 9.65
N PHE A 190 -8.82 10.67 8.81
CA PHE A 190 -9.83 11.49 8.15
C PHE A 190 -10.68 10.67 7.16
N GLU A 191 -10.07 9.78 6.42
CA GLU A 191 -10.74 8.85 5.52
C GLU A 191 -11.61 7.84 6.28
N LEU A 192 -11.12 7.33 7.42
CA LEU A 192 -11.92 6.49 8.30
C LEU A 192 -13.19 7.22 8.76
N GLU A 193 -13.07 8.49 9.16
CA GLU A 193 -14.22 9.32 9.54
C GLU A 193 -15.20 9.52 8.38
N LEU A 194 -14.69 9.81 7.16
CA LEU A 194 -15.53 9.97 5.97
C LEU A 194 -16.29 8.67 5.63
N LEU A 195 -15.57 7.55 5.57
CA LEU A 195 -16.13 6.25 5.18
C LEU A 195 -17.13 5.69 6.18
N THR A 196 -16.97 6.03 7.47
CA THR A 196 -17.85 5.53 8.53
C THR A 196 -18.87 6.57 9.00
N ARG A 197 -18.69 7.82 8.64
CA ARG A 197 -19.47 8.98 9.13
C ARG A 197 -19.44 9.11 10.65
N GLN A 198 -18.33 8.66 11.27
CA GLN A 198 -18.06 8.74 12.70
C GLN A 198 -16.82 9.59 12.95
N LYS A 199 -16.84 10.42 14.00
CA LYS A 199 -15.63 11.04 14.52
C LYS A 199 -14.84 10.01 15.32
N VAL A 200 -13.49 10.10 15.26
CA VAL A 200 -12.60 9.15 15.91
C VAL A 200 -11.51 9.91 16.69
N GLU A 201 -11.77 10.13 17.98
CA GLU A 201 -10.86 10.81 18.90
C GLU A 201 -10.31 9.85 19.98
N THR A 202 -11.04 8.77 20.28
CA THR A 202 -10.69 7.76 21.30
C THR A 202 -10.46 6.39 20.68
N ASP A 203 -9.81 5.50 21.43
CA ASP A 203 -9.58 4.11 20.97
C ASP A 203 -10.90 3.35 20.79
N GLU A 204 -11.91 3.62 21.63
CA GLU A 204 -13.24 3.03 21.52
C GLU A 204 -13.99 3.49 20.27
N GLU A 205 -13.83 4.76 19.89
CA GLU A 205 -14.43 5.31 18.67
C GLU A 205 -13.73 4.74 17.43
N ILE A 206 -12.40 4.59 17.45
CA ILE A 206 -11.65 3.92 16.38
C ILE A 206 -12.11 2.45 16.26
N ALA A 207 -12.21 1.72 17.37
CA ALA A 207 -12.67 0.33 17.37
C ALA A 207 -14.09 0.20 16.78
N ARG A 208 -14.98 1.16 17.10
CA ARG A 208 -16.35 1.22 16.54
C ARG A 208 -16.32 1.51 15.03
N ALA A 209 -15.52 2.48 14.59
CA ALA A 209 -15.37 2.81 13.17
C ALA A 209 -14.80 1.63 12.37
N ILE A 210 -13.79 0.95 12.89
CA ILE A 210 -13.23 -0.27 12.28
C ILE A 210 -14.30 -1.37 12.20
N SER A 211 -15.12 -1.56 13.24
CA SER A 211 -16.23 -2.54 13.22
C SER A 211 -17.24 -2.22 12.10
N ILE A 212 -17.54 -0.94 11.85
CA ILE A 212 -18.38 -0.51 10.72
C ILE A 212 -17.73 -0.89 9.39
N LEU A 213 -16.44 -0.65 9.21
CA LEU A 213 -15.74 -1.04 7.97
C LEU A 213 -15.77 -2.56 7.74
N HIS A 214 -15.50 -3.36 8.79
CA HIS A 214 -15.61 -4.81 8.69
C HIS A 214 -17.01 -5.27 8.28
N SER A 215 -18.06 -4.65 8.82
CA SER A 215 -19.43 -4.99 8.45
C SER A 215 -19.80 -4.67 7.00
N ARG A 216 -19.01 -3.83 6.34
CA ARG A 216 -19.17 -3.43 4.93
C ARG A 216 -18.40 -4.31 3.94
N GLY A 217 -17.49 -5.17 4.41
CA GLY A 217 -16.78 -6.12 3.54
C GLY A 217 -15.32 -6.38 3.89
N PRO A 218 -14.46 -5.36 4.11
CA PRO A 218 -13.05 -5.60 4.29
C PRO A 218 -12.75 -6.51 5.47
N ALA A 219 -12.08 -7.63 5.21
CA ALA A 219 -11.63 -8.52 6.27
C ALA A 219 -10.46 -7.93 7.08
N THR A 220 -9.70 -7.01 6.49
CA THR A 220 -8.57 -6.35 7.13
C THR A 220 -8.68 -4.84 6.95
N VAL A 221 -8.53 -4.11 8.05
CA VAL A 221 -8.51 -2.64 8.11
C VAL A 221 -7.22 -2.19 8.77
N VAL A 222 -6.46 -1.33 8.10
CA VAL A 222 -5.26 -0.71 8.68
C VAL A 222 -5.42 0.80 8.58
N VAL A 223 -5.71 1.44 9.70
CA VAL A 223 -5.74 2.90 9.82
C VAL A 223 -4.30 3.37 9.88
N THR A 224 -3.82 3.98 8.80
CA THR A 224 -2.39 4.22 8.56
C THR A 224 -1.80 5.36 9.38
N SER A 225 -2.65 6.25 9.86
CA SER A 225 -2.24 7.37 10.73
C SER A 225 -3.42 7.85 11.56
N VAL A 226 -3.25 7.81 12.87
CA VAL A 226 -4.15 8.45 13.85
C VAL A 226 -3.32 9.46 14.61
N ASP A 227 -3.70 10.73 14.52
CA ASP A 227 -3.02 11.83 15.18
C ASP A 227 -3.72 12.16 16.48
N ARG A 228 -2.97 12.19 17.58
CA ARG A 228 -3.48 12.62 18.90
C ARG A 228 -2.94 14.00 19.21
N GLU A 229 -3.80 14.88 19.69
CA GLU A 229 -3.41 16.24 20.07
C GLU A 229 -2.33 16.20 21.16
N GLY A 230 -1.23 16.90 20.93
CA GLY A 230 -0.11 17.00 21.87
C GLY A 230 0.77 15.76 21.96
N ALA A 231 0.55 14.70 21.17
CA ALA A 231 1.41 13.52 21.16
C ALA A 231 2.60 13.71 20.22
N ASP A 232 3.77 13.19 20.61
CA ASP A 232 4.98 13.14 19.79
C ASP A 232 5.03 11.89 18.90
N GLU A 233 3.96 11.09 18.88
CA GLU A 233 3.81 9.85 18.14
C GLU A 233 2.53 9.88 17.30
N VAL A 234 2.57 9.17 16.17
CA VAL A 234 1.42 8.82 15.35
C VAL A 234 1.06 7.36 15.65
N GLU A 235 -0.22 7.06 15.77
CA GLU A 235 -0.70 5.69 15.97
C GLU A 235 -1.12 5.09 14.62
N VAL A 236 -0.73 3.82 14.39
CA VAL A 236 -1.25 2.97 13.33
C VAL A 236 -2.13 1.91 13.99
N VAL A 237 -3.38 1.78 13.54
CA VAL A 237 -4.33 0.85 14.14
C VAL A 237 -4.70 -0.21 13.11
N ALA A 238 -4.53 -1.48 13.47
CA ALA A 238 -4.79 -2.60 12.58
C ALA A 238 -5.79 -3.60 13.18
N SER A 239 -6.64 -4.12 12.31
CA SER A 239 -7.65 -5.09 12.67
C SER A 239 -7.92 -6.06 11.54
N THR A 240 -8.14 -7.35 11.89
CA THR A 240 -8.57 -8.36 10.92
C THR A 240 -9.58 -9.31 11.53
N THR A 241 -10.52 -9.75 10.72
CA THR A 241 -11.46 -10.85 11.04
C THR A 241 -10.94 -12.22 10.59
N ARG A 242 -9.80 -12.26 9.89
CA ARG A 242 -9.15 -13.50 9.46
C ARG A 242 -8.49 -14.21 10.65
N GLU A 243 -8.45 -15.53 10.60
CA GLU A 243 -7.74 -16.33 11.59
C GLU A 243 -6.25 -15.95 11.63
N GLN A 244 -5.70 -15.81 12.83
CA GLN A 244 -4.30 -15.46 13.04
C GLN A 244 -3.53 -16.64 13.66
N SER A 245 -2.24 -16.69 13.37
CA SER A 245 -1.32 -17.65 14.02
C SER A 245 -1.26 -17.43 15.54
N ALA A 246 -1.00 -18.50 16.29
CA ALA A 246 -0.84 -18.41 17.74
C ALA A 246 0.21 -17.34 18.12
N GLY A 247 -0.19 -16.44 19.00
CA GLY A 247 0.64 -15.32 19.46
C GLY A 247 0.59 -14.06 18.57
N SER A 248 -0.13 -14.09 17.43
CA SER A 248 -0.35 -12.88 16.62
C SER A 248 -1.69 -12.22 17.00
N ALA A 249 -1.65 -10.92 17.29
CA ALA A 249 -2.85 -10.16 17.61
C ALA A 249 -3.68 -9.88 16.35
N ALA A 250 -5.02 -10.06 16.47
CA ALA A 250 -5.96 -9.70 15.40
C ALA A 250 -6.34 -8.20 15.43
N HIS A 251 -6.22 -7.56 16.61
CA HIS A 251 -6.55 -6.14 16.82
C HIS A 251 -5.48 -5.51 17.68
N PHE A 252 -4.80 -4.49 17.15
CA PHE A 252 -3.68 -3.86 17.85
C PHE A 252 -3.40 -2.46 17.30
N LYS A 253 -2.58 -1.71 18.00
CA LYS A 253 -1.99 -0.46 17.51
C LYS A 253 -0.47 -0.44 17.67
N ILE A 254 0.19 0.37 16.84
CA ILE A 254 1.62 0.62 16.87
C ILE A 254 1.82 2.12 17.00
N LYS A 255 2.73 2.56 17.86
CA LYS A 255 3.12 3.95 18.00
C LYS A 255 4.43 4.22 17.29
N ILE A 256 4.46 5.27 16.47
CA ILE A 256 5.59 5.64 15.63
C ILE A 256 5.97 7.08 15.92
N PRO A 257 7.24 7.41 16.18
CA PRO A 257 7.67 8.78 16.41
C PRO A 257 7.34 9.71 15.23
N LYS A 258 6.80 10.88 15.50
CA LYS A 258 6.57 11.92 14.48
C LYS A 258 7.89 12.48 13.97
N LEU A 259 7.95 12.73 12.67
CA LEU A 259 9.16 13.21 12.00
C LEU A 259 9.14 14.72 11.69
N GLY A 260 8.14 15.44 12.19
CA GLY A 260 8.07 16.90 12.10
C GLY A 260 7.95 17.46 10.65
N SER A 261 7.70 16.61 9.67
CA SER A 261 7.55 16.98 8.25
C SER A 261 6.36 16.27 7.63
N HIS A 262 5.75 16.88 6.62
CA HIS A 262 4.77 16.20 5.79
C HIS A 262 5.46 15.46 4.65
N PHE A 263 4.91 14.31 4.26
CA PHE A 263 5.47 13.49 3.19
C PHE A 263 4.37 13.10 2.20
N THR A 264 4.55 13.45 0.93
CA THR A 264 3.63 13.02 -0.12
C THR A 264 4.04 11.64 -0.63
N GLY A 265 3.08 10.74 -0.86
CA GLY A 265 3.34 9.38 -1.35
C GLY A 265 3.62 8.33 -0.28
N SER A 266 3.60 8.71 1.01
CA SER A 266 3.75 7.76 2.12
C SER A 266 2.58 6.78 2.22
N GLY A 267 1.35 7.19 1.90
CA GLY A 267 0.18 6.32 1.79
C GLY A 267 0.35 5.26 0.70
N ASP A 268 0.72 5.70 -0.52
CA ASP A 268 0.98 4.79 -1.65
C ASP A 268 2.06 3.75 -1.32
N LEU A 269 3.15 4.18 -0.67
CA LEU A 269 4.20 3.29 -0.19
C LEU A 269 3.67 2.30 0.86
N THR A 270 2.87 2.79 1.82
CA THR A 270 2.30 1.96 2.90
C THR A 270 1.37 0.88 2.32
N ALA A 271 0.46 1.24 1.42
CA ALA A 271 -0.47 0.29 0.81
C ALA A 271 0.26 -0.79 0.00
N ALA A 272 1.29 -0.41 -0.76
CA ALA A 272 2.12 -1.35 -1.52
C ALA A 272 2.89 -2.33 -0.63
N LEU A 273 3.55 -1.83 0.41
CA LEU A 273 4.29 -2.66 1.36
C LEU A 273 3.35 -3.57 2.16
N LEU A 274 2.17 -3.06 2.56
CA LEU A 274 1.17 -3.86 3.27
C LEU A 274 0.67 -5.02 2.41
N LEU A 275 0.40 -4.78 1.11
CA LEU A 275 0.07 -5.83 0.16
C LEU A 275 1.14 -6.92 0.18
N ALA A 276 2.41 -6.54 0.02
CA ALA A 276 3.52 -7.49 -0.05
C ALA A 276 3.68 -8.28 1.24
N TRP A 277 3.65 -7.62 2.40
CA TRP A 277 3.85 -8.28 3.67
C TRP A 277 2.63 -9.09 4.13
N CYS A 278 1.39 -8.68 3.80
CA CYS A 278 0.19 -9.50 4.02
C CYS A 278 0.18 -10.77 3.14
N HIS A 279 0.75 -10.69 1.93
CA HIS A 279 0.96 -11.88 1.12
C HIS A 279 2.01 -12.82 1.72
N ALA A 280 3.15 -12.28 2.22
CA ALA A 280 4.20 -13.05 2.87
C ALA A 280 3.81 -13.65 4.23
N PHE A 281 2.96 -12.97 4.97
CA PHE A 281 2.50 -13.35 6.31
C PHE A 281 0.97 -13.40 6.42
N PRO A 282 0.28 -14.28 5.66
CA PRO A 282 -1.18 -14.25 5.55
C PRO A 282 -1.91 -14.56 6.87
N ALA A 283 -1.25 -15.19 7.82
CA ALA A 283 -1.77 -15.53 9.14
C ALA A 283 -1.12 -14.69 10.27
N SER A 284 -0.46 -13.58 9.95
CA SER A 284 0.12 -12.68 10.95
C SER A 284 0.06 -11.22 10.48
N LEU A 285 -1.12 -10.59 10.69
CA LEU A 285 -1.29 -9.17 10.40
C LEU A 285 -0.28 -8.31 11.17
N GLN A 286 0.02 -8.69 12.41
CA GLN A 286 0.98 -7.99 13.26
C GLN A 286 2.36 -7.91 12.61
N GLU A 287 2.87 -9.03 12.07
CA GLU A 287 4.17 -9.07 11.39
C GLU A 287 4.13 -8.23 10.10
N ALA A 288 3.07 -8.36 9.31
CA ALA A 288 2.89 -7.60 8.07
C ALA A 288 2.89 -6.08 8.32
N VAL A 289 2.11 -5.61 9.29
CA VAL A 289 2.03 -4.19 9.63
C VAL A 289 3.33 -3.70 10.26
N SER A 290 3.96 -4.47 11.15
CA SER A 290 5.23 -4.08 11.78
C SER A 290 6.33 -3.87 10.73
N ARG A 291 6.45 -4.76 9.75
CA ARG A 291 7.44 -4.63 8.65
C ARG A 291 7.12 -3.45 7.74
N THR A 292 5.86 -3.29 7.39
CA THR A 292 5.39 -2.14 6.61
C THR A 292 5.79 -0.83 7.27
N MET A 293 5.43 -0.66 8.53
CA MET A 293 5.67 0.57 9.25
C MET A 293 7.15 0.81 9.57
N SER A 294 7.92 -0.26 9.76
CA SER A 294 9.38 -0.18 9.86
C SER A 294 9.99 0.44 8.60
N THR A 295 9.67 -0.12 7.43
CA THR A 295 10.16 0.42 6.14
C THR A 295 9.71 1.86 5.93
N VAL A 296 8.42 2.14 6.12
CA VAL A 296 7.86 3.50 5.95
C VAL A 296 8.61 4.49 6.84
N TYR A 297 8.76 4.19 8.12
CA TYR A 297 9.47 5.06 9.05
C TYR A 297 10.93 5.31 8.64
N GLU A 298 11.67 4.26 8.23
CA GLU A 298 13.07 4.39 7.81
C GLU A 298 13.20 5.26 6.55
N VAL A 299 12.33 5.05 5.55
CA VAL A 299 12.28 5.88 4.34
C VAL A 299 11.95 7.34 4.67
N LEU A 300 10.93 7.58 5.51
CA LEU A 300 10.53 8.94 5.88
C LEU A 300 11.60 9.64 6.71
N ARG A 301 12.25 8.92 7.65
CA ARG A 301 13.36 9.46 8.44
C ARG A 301 14.55 9.86 7.57
N ASP A 302 14.98 8.99 6.64
CA ASP A 302 16.05 9.32 5.70
C ASP A 302 15.64 10.48 4.78
N THR A 303 14.37 10.51 4.35
CA THR A 303 13.85 11.62 3.53
C THR A 303 13.88 12.94 4.29
N ALA A 304 13.50 12.95 5.58
CA ALA A 304 13.54 14.15 6.42
C ALA A 304 14.96 14.65 6.65
N GLN A 305 15.91 13.73 6.85
CA GLN A 305 17.31 14.07 7.20
C GLN A 305 18.17 14.42 5.98
N ASN A 306 17.98 13.73 4.87
CA ASN A 306 18.88 13.75 3.71
C ASN A 306 18.19 14.17 2.40
N GLY A 307 16.87 14.38 2.41
CA GLY A 307 16.13 14.85 1.24
C GLY A 307 16.44 16.32 0.93
N ALA A 308 16.54 16.65 -0.34
CA ALA A 308 16.69 18.03 -0.76
C ALA A 308 15.33 18.74 -0.60
N PRO A 309 15.22 19.81 0.20
CA PRO A 309 13.99 20.57 0.30
C PRO A 309 13.63 21.16 -1.06
N ASN A 310 12.34 21.14 -1.40
CA ASN A 310 11.88 21.73 -2.64
C ASN A 310 11.19 23.08 -2.34
N PRO A 311 11.88 24.21 -2.57
CA PRO A 311 11.36 25.53 -2.21
C PRO A 311 10.13 25.96 -3.02
N LYS A 312 9.75 25.19 -4.05
CA LYS A 312 8.54 25.42 -4.87
C LYS A 312 7.37 24.50 -4.48
N ALA A 313 7.60 23.45 -3.70
CA ALA A 313 6.51 22.65 -3.19
C ALA A 313 5.78 23.41 -2.08
N PHE A 314 4.47 23.23 -1.98
CA PHE A 314 3.61 23.97 -1.05
C PHE A 314 4.02 23.85 0.43
N MET A 315 4.76 22.79 0.80
CA MET A 315 5.28 22.53 2.15
C MET A 315 6.82 22.38 2.18
N GLU A 316 7.52 22.75 1.12
CA GLU A 316 8.98 22.60 0.99
C GLU A 316 9.50 21.17 1.28
N THR A 317 8.59 20.17 1.21
CA THR A 317 8.91 18.79 1.57
C THR A 317 9.71 18.11 0.48
N PRO A 318 10.75 17.34 0.85
CA PRO A 318 11.49 16.55 -0.12
C PRO A 318 10.68 15.36 -0.64
N GLU A 319 11.01 14.94 -1.86
CA GLU A 319 10.48 13.70 -2.44
C GLU A 319 11.01 12.48 -1.68
N LEU A 320 10.20 11.41 -1.60
CA LEU A 320 10.59 10.17 -0.92
C LEU A 320 11.89 9.60 -1.51
N ARG A 321 12.81 9.22 -0.65
CA ARG A 321 14.12 8.64 -1.02
C ARG A 321 14.06 7.11 -1.14
N LEU A 322 13.16 6.60 -2.00
CA LEU A 322 12.93 5.15 -2.15
C LEU A 322 14.16 4.42 -2.67
N ILE A 323 14.84 5.00 -3.67
CA ILE A 323 16.00 4.35 -4.31
C ILE A 323 17.19 4.23 -3.34
N GLN A 324 17.31 5.15 -2.40
CA GLN A 324 18.37 5.14 -1.39
C GLN A 324 18.08 4.17 -0.25
N ASN A 325 16.82 3.77 -0.08
CA ASN A 325 16.35 2.94 1.03
C ASN A 325 15.99 1.50 0.61
N GLN A 326 16.65 0.95 -0.43
CA GLN A 326 16.38 -0.40 -0.92
C GLN A 326 16.57 -1.46 0.15
N ASP A 327 17.58 -1.31 1.01
CA ASP A 327 17.86 -2.28 2.08
C ASP A 327 16.76 -2.25 3.15
N ALA A 328 16.28 -1.07 3.53
CA ALA A 328 15.15 -0.93 4.44
C ALA A 328 13.84 -1.51 3.86
N ILE A 329 13.66 -1.46 2.54
CA ILE A 329 12.52 -2.09 1.86
C ILE A 329 12.63 -3.61 1.93
N ARG A 330 13.81 -4.18 1.63
CA ARG A 330 14.02 -5.64 1.63
C ARG A 330 14.06 -6.25 3.03
N ALA A 331 14.68 -5.55 3.98
CA ALA A 331 14.97 -6.03 5.32
C ALA A 331 14.74 -4.94 6.37
N PRO A 332 13.46 -4.61 6.67
CA PRO A 332 13.12 -3.55 7.62
C PRO A 332 13.64 -3.86 9.03
N SER A 333 14.34 -2.91 9.64
CA SER A 333 15.05 -3.10 10.90
C SER A 333 14.41 -2.39 12.09
N ALA A 334 13.68 -1.28 11.89
CA ALA A 334 13.02 -0.56 12.98
C ALA A 334 11.98 -1.45 13.69
N ARG A 335 11.87 -1.30 15.00
CA ARG A 335 10.92 -2.04 15.83
C ARG A 335 10.11 -1.05 16.65
N PHE A 336 8.80 -1.30 16.66
CA PHE A 336 7.85 -0.49 17.40
C PHE A 336 7.08 -1.36 18.39
N GLU A 337 6.65 -0.76 19.49
CA GLU A 337 5.81 -1.44 20.47
C GLU A 337 4.43 -1.72 19.88
N VAL A 338 3.97 -2.96 20.05
CA VAL A 338 2.61 -3.38 19.68
C VAL A 338 1.75 -3.34 20.93
N LEU A 339 0.71 -2.53 20.90
CA LEU A 339 -0.22 -2.32 22.01
C LEU A 339 -1.59 -2.91 21.69
N PRO A 340 -2.31 -3.45 22.67
CA PRO A 340 -3.66 -3.96 22.43
C PRO A 340 -4.61 -2.81 22.07
N LEU A 341 -5.56 -3.10 21.19
CA LEU A 341 -6.73 -2.28 20.94
C LEU A 341 -7.92 -2.81 21.77
N PRO A 342 -8.85 -1.97 22.23
CA PRO A 342 -10.12 -2.44 22.81
C PRO A 342 -10.83 -3.44 21.90
N PRO A 343 -11.58 -4.43 22.45
CA PRO A 343 -12.36 -5.33 21.65
C PRO A 343 -13.31 -4.58 20.71
N LEU A 344 -13.41 -5.05 19.46
CA LEU A 344 -14.33 -4.43 18.51
C LEU A 344 -15.78 -4.63 18.99
N PRO A 345 -16.56 -3.57 19.13
CA PRO A 345 -17.99 -3.68 19.44
C PRO A 345 -18.73 -4.28 18.22
N PRO A 346 -19.93 -4.84 18.42
CA PRO A 346 -20.77 -5.21 17.28
C PRO A 346 -21.06 -3.96 16.43
N PRO A 347 -21.06 -4.08 15.10
CA PRO A 347 -21.36 -2.96 14.23
C PRO A 347 -22.79 -2.49 14.46
N PRO A 348 -23.09 -1.20 14.32
CA PRO A 348 -24.46 -0.72 14.30
C PRO A 348 -25.19 -1.34 13.10
N PRO A 349 -26.52 -1.50 13.17
CA PRO A 349 -27.30 -1.97 12.04
C PRO A 349 -27.04 -1.03 10.83
N LEU A 350 -26.76 -1.65 9.67
CA LEU A 350 -26.61 -0.88 8.45
C LEU A 350 -27.93 -0.13 8.15
N PRO A 351 -27.89 1.13 7.70
CA PRO A 351 -29.09 1.80 7.26
C PRO A 351 -29.77 0.95 6.19
N ALA A 352 -31.10 0.80 6.29
CA ALA A 352 -31.86 0.12 5.26
C ALA A 352 -31.53 0.75 3.90
N GLN A 353 -31.15 -0.10 2.93
CA GLN A 353 -30.99 0.36 1.56
C GLN A 353 -32.35 0.93 1.13
N SER A 354 -32.39 2.22 0.81
CA SER A 354 -33.57 2.80 0.19
C SER A 354 -33.69 2.21 -1.22
N ASP A 355 -34.78 1.48 -1.41
CA ASP A 355 -35.19 0.93 -2.71
C ASP A 355 -35.24 1.98 -3.81
#